data_946b0939e2bb89c0ed7c234d9b555e4b
#
_entry.id   946b0939e2bb89c0ed7c234d9b555e4b
#
_cell.length_a   1.000
_cell.length_b   1.000
_cell.length_c   1.000
_cell.angle_alpha   90.00
_cell.angle_beta   90.00
_cell.angle_gamma   90.00
#
_symmetry.space_group_name_H-M   'P 1'
#
loop_
_entity.id
_entity.type
_entity.pdbx_description
1 polymer ?
#
loop_
_entity_poly.entity_id
_entity_poly.type
_entity_poly.pdbx_seq_one_letter_code
_entity_poly.pdbx_strand_id
1 'polypeptide(L)'
;TGVQTCALPICKVIFLIMGSSLMTLTTTPNNLTDGLEKGLGFLKYIKVPVHEIAMMMSIALRFIPILIEETDKIMKAQMARGADFESGNIIKKAKAMIPILVPLFISAFRRANELAMAMEARCYHGSEGRTKMKPLKYSRRDINAYLIIALYLACIIVVKVTLKLI
;
A
#
# COMPACT_ATOMS: atom_id res chain seq x y z
N THR A 1 4.96 16.57 -37.45
CA THR A 1 3.79 16.39 -36.57
C THR A 1 3.72 14.95 -36.01
N GLY A 2 4.11 13.91 -36.76
CA GLY A 2 4.09 12.51 -36.28
C GLY A 2 5.05 12.21 -35.11
N VAL A 3 6.19 12.88 -35.02
CA VAL A 3 7.19 12.70 -33.96
C VAL A 3 6.68 13.26 -32.61
N GLN A 4 5.92 14.35 -32.64
CA GLN A 4 5.33 14.95 -31.44
C GLN A 4 4.23 14.07 -30.82
N THR A 5 3.45 13.36 -31.66
CA THR A 5 2.39 12.46 -31.19
C THR A 5 2.92 11.20 -30.51
N CYS A 6 4.14 10.74 -30.85
CA CYS A 6 4.78 9.62 -30.18
C CYS A 6 5.62 10.02 -28.96
N ALA A 7 6.28 11.19 -29.00
CA ALA A 7 7.15 11.65 -27.91
C ALA A 7 6.36 12.01 -26.63
N LEU A 8 5.19 12.61 -26.76
CA LEU A 8 4.36 13.02 -25.62
C LEU A 8 3.93 11.86 -24.72
N PRO A 9 3.37 10.74 -25.24
CA PRO A 9 2.99 9.62 -24.38
C PRO A 9 4.21 8.92 -23.76
N ILE A 10 5.34 8.85 -24.46
CA ILE A 10 6.57 8.24 -23.92
C ILE A 10 7.09 9.09 -22.75
N CYS A 11 7.21 10.39 -22.91
CA CYS A 11 7.60 11.28 -21.80
C CYS A 11 6.65 11.17 -20.60
N LYS A 12 5.34 11.08 -20.83
CA LYS A 12 4.36 10.91 -19.77
C LYS A 12 4.58 9.62 -18.98
N VAL A 13 4.85 8.51 -19.67
CA VAL A 13 5.13 7.21 -19.02
C VAL A 13 6.43 7.28 -18.23
N ILE A 14 7.49 7.88 -18.77
CA ILE A 14 8.76 8.07 -18.07
C ILE A 14 8.55 8.87 -16.78
N PHE A 15 7.85 10.00 -16.82
CA PHE A 15 7.58 10.79 -15.62
C PHE A 15 6.73 10.05 -14.59
N LEU A 16 5.75 9.25 -15.01
CA LEU A 16 4.96 8.40 -14.11
C LEU A 16 5.83 7.35 -13.41
N ILE A 17 6.71 6.69 -14.16
CA ILE A 17 7.62 5.68 -13.61
C ILE A 17 8.61 6.34 -12.64
N MET A 18 9.20 7.47 -13.01
CA MET A 18 10.12 8.20 -12.14
C MET A 18 9.42 8.66 -10.85
N GLY A 19 8.23 9.23 -10.95
CA GLY A 19 7.45 9.70 -9.79
C GLY A 19 7.08 8.55 -8.84
N SER A 20 6.61 7.42 -9.38
CA SER A 20 6.28 6.26 -8.55
C SER A 20 7.51 5.63 -7.91
N SER A 21 8.64 5.55 -8.61
CA SER A 21 9.91 5.05 -8.07
C SER A 21 10.42 5.94 -6.94
N LEU A 22 10.39 7.25 -7.11
CA LEU A 22 10.78 8.20 -6.06
C LEU A 22 9.89 8.04 -4.82
N MET A 23 8.59 7.95 -4.99
CA MET A 23 7.65 7.73 -3.88
C MET A 23 7.97 6.42 -3.13
N THR A 24 8.21 5.33 -3.86
CA THR A 24 8.51 4.03 -3.24
C THR A 24 9.84 4.02 -2.49
N LEU A 25 10.86 4.72 -2.99
CA LEU A 25 12.19 4.79 -2.37
C LEU A 25 12.25 5.75 -1.17
N THR A 26 11.43 6.80 -1.17
CA THR A 26 11.46 7.84 -0.13
C THR A 26 10.46 7.62 0.99
N THR A 27 9.38 6.88 0.74
CA THR A 27 8.27 6.74 1.69
C THR A 27 8.14 5.30 2.18
N THR A 28 8.23 5.09 3.49
CA THR A 28 7.94 3.78 4.07
C THR A 28 6.45 3.45 3.97
N PRO A 29 6.07 2.17 3.80
CA PRO A 29 4.65 1.77 3.74
C PRO A 29 3.82 2.23 4.93
N ASN A 30 4.41 2.25 6.14
CA ASN A 30 3.74 2.73 7.34
C ASN A 30 3.44 4.24 7.30
N ASN A 31 4.37 5.05 6.77
CA ASN A 31 4.15 6.49 6.60
C ASN A 31 3.08 6.77 5.54
N LEU A 32 3.00 5.90 4.51
CA LEU A 32 1.97 6.00 3.49
C LEU A 32 0.58 5.74 4.07
N THR A 33 0.42 4.70 4.91
CA THR A 33 -0.87 4.43 5.60
C THR A 33 -1.27 5.55 6.54
N ASP A 34 -0.32 6.14 7.26
CA ASP A 34 -0.55 7.30 8.12
C ASP A 34 -0.93 8.56 7.33
N GLY A 35 -0.32 8.75 6.15
CA GLY A 35 -0.68 9.82 5.22
C GLY A 35 -2.07 9.64 4.65
N LEU A 36 -2.45 8.41 4.28
CA LEU A 36 -3.79 8.08 3.81
C LEU A 36 -4.84 8.31 4.89
N GLU A 37 -4.59 7.92 6.13
CA GLU A 37 -5.51 8.19 7.25
C GLU A 37 -5.79 9.68 7.41
N LYS A 38 -4.74 10.52 7.36
CA LYS A 38 -4.90 11.97 7.44
C LYS A 38 -5.61 12.55 6.22
N GLY A 39 -5.24 12.09 5.01
CA GLY A 39 -5.84 12.54 3.75
C GLY A 39 -7.30 12.15 3.60
N LEU A 40 -7.67 10.96 4.07
CA LEU A 40 -9.04 10.46 4.04
C LEU A 40 -9.88 10.91 5.26
N GLY A 41 -9.34 11.77 6.12
CA GLY A 41 -10.03 12.29 7.31
C GLY A 41 -11.38 12.94 7.01
N PHE A 42 -11.58 13.48 5.78
CA PHE A 42 -12.87 14.03 5.36
C PHE A 42 -13.95 12.95 5.20
N LEU A 43 -13.59 11.67 4.93
CA LEU A 43 -14.55 10.55 4.87
C LEU A 43 -15.18 10.22 6.24
N LYS A 44 -14.62 10.74 7.33
CA LYS A 44 -15.23 10.65 8.66
C LYS A 44 -16.62 11.31 8.68
N TYR A 45 -16.86 12.31 7.83
CA TYR A 45 -18.18 12.90 7.64
C TYR A 45 -19.22 11.90 7.08
N ILE A 46 -18.78 10.90 6.33
CA ILE A 46 -19.64 9.86 5.74
C ILE A 46 -19.73 8.63 6.67
N LYS A 47 -19.34 8.78 7.96
CA LYS A 47 -19.32 7.69 8.98
C LYS A 47 -18.42 6.50 8.62
N VAL A 48 -17.41 6.69 7.77
CA VAL A 48 -16.43 5.65 7.46
C VAL A 48 -15.41 5.60 8.60
N PRO A 49 -15.12 4.43 9.20
CA PRO A 49 -14.16 4.27 10.27
C PRO A 49 -12.72 4.28 9.72
N VAL A 50 -12.24 5.46 9.28
CA VAL A 50 -10.96 5.64 8.60
C VAL A 50 -9.77 5.19 9.46
N HIS A 51 -9.88 5.40 10.78
CA HIS A 51 -8.82 4.99 11.71
C HIS A 51 -8.67 3.47 11.81
N GLU A 52 -9.80 2.75 11.88
CA GLU A 52 -9.80 1.28 11.91
C GLU A 52 -9.25 0.70 10.62
N ILE A 53 -9.61 1.30 9.48
CA ILE A 53 -9.07 0.90 8.16
C ILE A 53 -7.55 1.12 8.12
N ALA A 54 -7.06 2.27 8.56
CA ALA A 54 -5.62 2.55 8.60
C ALA A 54 -4.87 1.58 9.51
N MET A 55 -5.47 1.21 10.64
CA MET A 55 -4.90 0.22 11.55
C MET A 55 -4.88 -1.17 10.92
N MET A 56 -5.96 -1.60 10.27
CA MET A 56 -5.99 -2.88 9.53
C MET A 56 -4.92 -2.93 8.45
N MET A 57 -4.73 -1.84 7.69
CA MET A 57 -3.66 -1.74 6.69
C MET A 57 -2.26 -1.85 7.31
N SER A 58 -2.02 -1.19 8.43
CA SER A 58 -0.74 -1.25 9.15
C SER A 58 -0.43 -2.66 9.66
N ILE A 59 -1.44 -3.36 10.18
CA ILE A 59 -1.33 -4.77 10.61
C ILE A 59 -1.06 -5.67 9.40
N ALA A 60 -1.81 -5.48 8.30
CA ALA A 60 -1.63 -6.26 7.08
C ALA A 60 -0.21 -6.11 6.52
N LEU A 61 0.32 -4.87 6.40
CA LEU A 61 1.67 -4.62 5.93
C LEU A 61 2.75 -5.29 6.79
N ARG A 62 2.51 -5.43 8.10
CA ARG A 62 3.40 -6.16 9.01
C ARG A 62 3.33 -7.67 8.79
N PHE A 63 2.15 -8.21 8.51
CA PHE A 63 1.96 -9.65 8.34
C PHE A 63 2.35 -10.17 6.96
N ILE A 64 2.36 -9.33 5.92
CA ILE A 64 2.74 -9.73 4.55
C ILE A 64 4.10 -10.46 4.52
N PRO A 65 5.21 -9.92 5.06
CA PRO A 65 6.50 -10.62 5.04
C PRO A 65 6.44 -11.97 5.76
N ILE A 66 5.74 -12.02 6.89
CA ILE A 66 5.61 -13.23 7.71
C ILE A 66 4.82 -14.31 6.97
N LEU A 67 3.74 -13.92 6.26
CA LEU A 67 2.94 -14.85 5.46
C LEU A 67 3.69 -15.35 4.22
N ILE A 68 4.56 -14.53 3.63
CA ILE A 68 5.44 -14.96 2.53
C ILE A 68 6.39 -16.05 3.02
N GLU A 69 7.08 -15.84 4.13
CA GLU A 69 7.98 -16.85 4.72
C GLU A 69 7.23 -18.14 5.10
N GLU A 70 6.02 -18.02 5.65
CA GLU A 70 5.18 -19.15 5.99
C GLU A 70 4.76 -19.95 4.74
N THR A 71 4.39 -19.22 3.68
CA THR A 71 4.02 -19.82 2.38
C THR A 71 5.20 -20.60 1.80
N ASP A 72 6.41 -20.05 1.84
CA ASP A 72 7.62 -20.73 1.36
C ASP A 72 7.92 -22.02 2.16
N LYS A 73 7.73 -21.99 3.47
CA LYS A 73 7.90 -23.17 4.33
C LYS A 73 6.86 -24.25 4.01
N ILE A 74 5.59 -23.87 3.88
CA ILE A 74 4.50 -24.81 3.54
C ILE A 74 4.75 -25.38 2.13
N MET A 75 5.13 -24.55 1.17
CA MET A 75 5.41 -24.98 -0.19
C MET A 75 6.53 -26.03 -0.24
N LYS A 76 7.65 -25.76 0.43
CA LYS A 76 8.77 -26.71 0.54
C LYS A 76 8.34 -28.03 1.20
N ALA A 77 7.52 -27.96 2.25
CA ALA A 77 7.00 -29.15 2.91
C ALA A 77 6.07 -29.97 2.00
N GLN A 78 5.24 -29.31 1.18
CA GLN A 78 4.34 -29.99 0.24
C GLN A 78 5.12 -30.59 -0.95
N MET A 79 6.17 -29.90 -1.44
CA MET A 79 7.05 -30.48 -2.46
C MET A 79 7.77 -31.74 -1.94
N ALA A 80 8.22 -31.74 -0.70
CA ALA A 80 8.80 -32.94 -0.08
C ALA A 80 7.81 -34.11 0.07
N ARG A 81 6.50 -33.82 0.08
CA ARG A 81 5.41 -34.82 0.04
C ARG A 81 5.01 -35.26 -1.37
N GLY A 82 5.73 -34.78 -2.40
CA GLY A 82 5.49 -35.13 -3.79
C GLY A 82 4.46 -34.26 -4.50
N ALA A 83 4.11 -33.10 -3.95
CA ALA A 83 3.25 -32.16 -4.63
C ALA A 83 4.00 -31.49 -5.80
N ASP A 84 3.41 -31.52 -6.98
CA ASP A 84 3.92 -30.86 -8.19
C ASP A 84 3.06 -29.64 -8.50
N PHE A 85 3.68 -28.45 -8.47
CA PHE A 85 3.02 -27.16 -8.69
C PHE A 85 3.26 -26.62 -10.11
N GLU A 86 4.20 -27.21 -10.85
CA GLU A 86 4.64 -26.69 -12.14
C GLU A 86 3.94 -27.39 -13.33
N SER A 87 3.65 -28.69 -13.20
CA SER A 87 3.10 -29.49 -14.30
C SER A 87 1.56 -29.51 -14.31
N GLY A 88 0.98 -29.41 -15.50
CA GLY A 88 -0.44 -29.66 -15.71
C GLY A 88 -1.28 -28.46 -16.14
N ASN A 89 -2.56 -28.74 -16.37
CA ASN A 89 -3.56 -27.78 -16.80
C ASN A 89 -3.91 -26.79 -15.66
N ILE A 90 -4.43 -25.61 -15.98
CA ILE A 90 -4.77 -24.53 -15.01
C ILE A 90 -5.60 -25.07 -13.83
N ILE A 91 -6.56 -25.97 -14.10
CA ILE A 91 -7.41 -26.59 -13.07
C ILE A 91 -6.61 -27.49 -12.13
N LYS A 92 -5.63 -28.25 -12.67
CA LYS A 92 -4.74 -29.07 -11.83
C LYS A 92 -3.84 -28.22 -10.97
N LYS A 93 -3.29 -27.12 -11.50
CA LYS A 93 -2.50 -26.15 -10.74
C LYS A 93 -3.31 -25.52 -9.60
N ALA A 94 -4.54 -25.09 -9.87
CA ALA A 94 -5.43 -24.55 -8.86
C ALA A 94 -5.70 -25.57 -7.73
N LYS A 95 -5.95 -26.84 -8.08
CA LYS A 95 -6.17 -27.90 -7.09
C LYS A 95 -4.91 -28.23 -6.28
N ALA A 96 -3.73 -28.15 -6.90
CA ALA A 96 -2.44 -28.32 -6.21
C ALA A 96 -2.14 -27.21 -5.21
N MET A 97 -2.74 -26.02 -5.35
CA MET A 97 -2.58 -24.91 -4.40
C MET A 97 -3.42 -25.07 -3.13
N ILE A 98 -4.47 -25.89 -3.12
CA ILE A 98 -5.34 -26.09 -1.95
C ILE A 98 -4.55 -26.58 -0.71
N PRO A 99 -3.62 -27.56 -0.81
CA PRO A 99 -2.82 -28.01 0.34
C PRO A 99 -1.88 -26.95 0.90
N ILE A 100 -1.61 -25.86 0.17
CA ILE A 100 -0.86 -24.69 0.66
C ILE A 100 -1.83 -23.70 1.33
N LEU A 101 -2.96 -23.48 0.73
CA LEU A 101 -3.91 -22.43 1.11
C LEU A 101 -4.58 -22.75 2.46
N VAL A 102 -4.94 -24.02 2.71
CA VAL A 102 -5.61 -24.44 3.95
C VAL A 102 -4.71 -24.24 5.19
N PRO A 103 -3.46 -24.72 5.23
CA PRO A 103 -2.57 -24.47 6.38
C PRO A 103 -2.26 -23.00 6.57
N LEU A 104 -2.08 -22.26 5.48
CA LEU A 104 -1.82 -20.81 5.51
C LEU A 104 -2.99 -20.06 6.17
N PHE A 105 -4.23 -20.43 5.80
CA PHE A 105 -5.44 -19.82 6.34
C PHE A 105 -5.57 -20.10 7.86
N ILE A 106 -5.32 -21.35 8.28
CA ILE A 106 -5.33 -21.73 9.70
C ILE A 106 -4.27 -20.94 10.49
N SER A 107 -3.06 -20.80 9.94
CA SER A 107 -1.99 -20.03 10.55
C SER A 107 -2.36 -18.53 10.66
N ALA A 108 -2.97 -17.96 9.62
CA ALA A 108 -3.41 -16.57 9.62
C ALA A 108 -4.49 -16.31 10.70
N PHE A 109 -5.47 -17.21 10.85
CA PHE A 109 -6.48 -17.09 11.90
C PHE A 109 -5.89 -17.23 13.31
N ARG A 110 -4.97 -18.13 13.51
CA ARG A 110 -4.27 -18.27 14.80
C ARG A 110 -3.57 -16.98 15.17
N ARG A 111 -2.82 -16.39 14.25
CA ARG A 111 -2.12 -15.11 14.45
C ARG A 111 -3.09 -13.95 14.71
N ALA A 112 -4.23 -13.93 14.00
CA ALA A 112 -5.26 -12.92 14.22
C ALA A 112 -5.83 -13.01 15.65
N ASN A 113 -6.11 -14.23 16.16
CA ASN A 113 -6.57 -14.43 17.53
C ASN A 113 -5.50 -14.05 18.57
N GLU A 114 -4.25 -14.43 18.36
CA GLU A 114 -3.13 -14.05 19.23
C GLU A 114 -2.97 -12.52 19.29
N LEU A 115 -3.09 -11.84 18.13
CA LEU A 115 -3.05 -10.37 18.08
C LEU A 115 -4.24 -9.75 18.80
N ALA A 116 -5.45 -10.28 18.61
CA ALA A 116 -6.66 -9.79 19.29
C ALA A 116 -6.51 -9.87 20.81
N MET A 117 -6.09 -11.04 21.34
CA MET A 117 -5.83 -11.23 22.76
C MET A 117 -4.74 -10.26 23.28
N ALA A 118 -3.67 -10.06 22.51
CA ALA A 118 -2.63 -9.11 22.87
C ALA A 118 -3.12 -7.64 22.87
N MET A 119 -4.05 -7.29 21.99
CA MET A 119 -4.68 -5.96 21.98
C MET A 119 -5.62 -5.77 23.17
N GLU A 120 -6.44 -6.78 23.51
CA GLU A 120 -7.29 -6.76 24.70
C GLU A 120 -6.47 -6.63 25.98
N ALA A 121 -5.39 -7.39 26.11
CA ALA A 121 -4.48 -7.31 27.25
C ALA A 121 -3.82 -5.93 27.41
N ARG A 122 -3.74 -5.15 26.31
CA ARG A 122 -3.26 -3.76 26.31
C ARG A 122 -4.37 -2.73 26.45
N CYS A 123 -5.56 -3.16 26.84
CA CYS A 123 -6.75 -2.31 27.03
C CYS A 123 -7.12 -1.53 25.75
N TYR A 124 -7.09 -2.17 24.59
CA TYR A 124 -7.52 -1.56 23.36
C TYR A 124 -9.05 -1.45 23.30
N HIS A 125 -9.59 -0.23 23.29
CA HIS A 125 -11.04 0.05 23.29
C HIS A 125 -11.48 0.84 22.03
N GLY A 126 -10.78 0.68 20.91
CA GLY A 126 -11.13 1.37 19.66
C GLY A 126 -10.32 2.64 19.40
N SER A 127 -10.87 3.55 18.60
CA SER A 127 -10.15 4.74 18.09
C SER A 127 -10.27 5.98 18.98
N GLU A 128 -11.25 6.01 19.90
CA GLU A 128 -11.54 7.19 20.73
C GLU A 128 -10.45 7.42 21.79
N GLY A 129 -10.00 8.67 21.92
CA GLY A 129 -9.00 9.07 22.93
C GLY A 129 -7.58 8.61 22.68
N ARG A 130 -7.27 8.03 21.53
CA ARG A 130 -5.94 7.46 21.24
C ARG A 130 -4.99 8.48 20.62
N THR A 131 -3.74 8.52 21.13
CA THR A 131 -2.65 9.33 20.56
C THR A 131 -1.63 8.47 19.86
N LYS A 132 -1.03 8.97 18.76
CA LYS A 132 0.05 8.30 18.05
C LYS A 132 1.38 8.54 18.74
N MET A 133 2.17 7.49 18.95
CA MET A 133 3.50 7.58 19.57
C MET A 133 4.49 8.36 18.68
N LYS A 134 4.36 8.24 17.35
CA LYS A 134 5.15 8.97 16.35
C LYS A 134 4.21 9.68 15.37
N PRO A 135 3.62 10.83 15.74
CA PRO A 135 2.76 11.55 14.81
C PRO A 135 3.58 12.15 13.67
N LEU A 136 3.07 12.10 12.45
CA LEU A 136 3.63 12.81 11.31
C LEU A 136 3.51 14.33 11.58
N LYS A 137 4.65 15.02 11.64
CA LYS A 137 4.72 16.48 11.80
C LYS A 137 5.19 17.10 10.50
N TYR A 138 4.54 18.18 10.09
CA TYR A 138 5.01 18.99 8.97
C TYR A 138 6.33 19.65 9.29
N SER A 139 7.30 19.46 8.39
CA SER A 139 8.62 20.11 8.46
C SER A 139 8.65 21.34 7.55
N ARG A 140 9.60 22.25 7.78
CA ARG A 140 9.87 23.36 6.85
C ARG A 140 10.19 22.87 5.43
N ARG A 141 10.75 21.67 5.30
CA ARG A 141 11.02 21.03 4.00
C ARG A 141 9.75 20.72 3.23
N ASP A 142 8.67 20.31 3.92
CA ASP A 142 7.39 19.99 3.32
C ASP A 142 6.71 21.26 2.77
N ILE A 143 6.80 22.36 3.50
CA ILE A 143 6.28 23.66 3.07
C ILE A 143 6.99 24.11 1.79
N ASN A 144 8.32 24.01 1.75
CA ASN A 144 9.09 24.34 0.55
C ASN A 144 8.72 23.44 -0.64
N ALA A 145 8.51 22.13 -0.41
CA ALA A 145 8.07 21.20 -1.45
C ALA A 145 6.69 21.58 -2.00
N TYR A 146 5.73 21.92 -1.13
CA TYR A 146 4.41 22.40 -1.55
C TYR A 146 4.49 23.68 -2.36
N LEU A 147 5.36 24.63 -1.96
CA LEU A 147 5.55 25.88 -2.66
C LEU A 147 6.12 25.67 -4.08
N ILE A 148 7.11 24.78 -4.21
CA ILE A 148 7.70 24.41 -5.50
C ILE A 148 6.66 23.76 -6.40
N ILE A 149 5.87 22.81 -5.88
CA ILE A 149 4.82 22.13 -6.64
C ILE A 149 3.73 23.11 -7.07
N ALA A 150 3.30 24.02 -6.19
CA ALA A 150 2.30 25.03 -6.49
C ALA A 150 2.78 25.98 -7.58
N LEU A 151 4.05 26.43 -7.51
CA LEU A 151 4.65 27.30 -8.51
C LEU A 151 4.78 26.59 -9.88
N TYR A 152 5.15 25.32 -9.87
CA TYR A 152 5.22 24.48 -11.06
C TYR A 152 3.84 24.31 -11.74
N LEU A 153 2.81 24.00 -10.94
CA LEU A 153 1.43 23.90 -11.44
C LEU A 153 0.92 25.23 -12.00
N ALA A 154 1.18 26.34 -11.32
CA ALA A 154 0.83 27.67 -11.79
C ALA A 154 1.50 27.98 -13.15
N CYS A 155 2.79 27.65 -13.29
CA CYS A 155 3.52 27.82 -14.55
C CYS A 155 2.89 26.99 -15.70
N ILE A 156 2.55 25.72 -15.46
CA ILE A 156 1.88 24.87 -16.45
C ILE A 156 0.53 25.46 -16.87
N ILE A 157 -0.27 25.95 -15.91
CA ILE A 157 -1.59 26.54 -16.20
C ILE A 157 -1.42 27.79 -17.06
N VAL A 158 -0.49 28.66 -16.71
CA VAL A 158 -0.20 29.89 -17.48
C VAL A 158 0.22 29.55 -18.91
N VAL A 159 1.17 28.63 -19.10
CA VAL A 159 1.63 28.18 -20.40
C VAL A 159 0.48 27.59 -21.23
N LYS A 160 -0.35 26.75 -20.60
CA LYS A 160 -1.51 26.13 -21.28
C LYS A 160 -2.56 27.15 -21.70
N VAL A 161 -2.81 28.18 -20.89
CA VAL A 161 -3.75 29.27 -21.19
C VAL A 161 -3.20 30.13 -22.29
N THR A 162 -1.92 30.50 -22.25
CA THR A 162 -1.29 31.31 -23.30
C THR A 162 -1.25 30.60 -24.67
N LEU A 163 -0.92 29.27 -24.66
CA LEU A 163 -0.93 28.46 -25.89
C LEU A 163 -2.35 28.21 -26.45
N LYS A 164 -3.39 28.33 -25.63
CA LYS A 164 -4.79 28.20 -26.07
C LYS A 164 -5.35 29.52 -26.59
N LEU A 165 -4.73 30.64 -26.25
CA LEU A 165 -5.11 32.01 -26.70
C LEU A 165 -4.39 32.44 -27.99
N ILE A 166 -3.33 31.73 -28.41
CA ILE A 166 -2.64 31.89 -29.70
C ILE A 166 -3.12 30.81 -30.68
#